data_3fd69ea7c15dc83a6df9efe4a7c4ab72
#
_entry.id   3fd69ea7c15dc83a6df9efe4a7c4ab72
#
_cell.length_a   1.000
_cell.length_b   1.000
_cell.length_c   1.000
_cell.angle_alpha   90.00
_cell.angle_beta   90.00
_cell.angle_gamma   90.00
#
_symmetry.space_group_name_H-M   'P 1'
#
loop_
_entity.id
_entity.type
_entity.pdbx_description
1 polymer ?
#
loop_
_entity_poly.entity_id
_entity_poly.type
_entity_poly.pdbx_seq_one_letter_code
_entity_poly.pdbx_strand_id
1 'polypeptide(L)'
;MSLPMQAQLDGSGYYRAQNVSSGRYVSIIHNKSQSQLVTMEADLEATRTFKSWDMVSCDPSTIVYFEFTGQGKIGGYMMDTYNLCGQGTSTNEIMQRKLGIKYQTNKGYQFCASEGNLYRLGDVTSKIYSDVGELTVNGTSSNWFWNILPVTSTGESYFGVKPTVTAEGKYYATMYADFGFTPAASAQGMKVYYAEKVADDKVVIQEITGPVPASTPVIFLCPSDTPSGNRLDIAKNNATLPSSNVLSGVYFCIANGQSFHKDFVAYDPETMRVLGVCSDGRPGFVKKSASDFVSPYLMFRPSGAIPANTAYLKVPSGTPDELPLITAEEYAAGISSVTIDGNVTSDITTLSGTTVRKNATSTEGLRPGVYIWNKKKIVVK
;
A
#
# COMPACT_ATOMS: atom_id res chain seq x y z
N MET A 1 -8.61 -14.94 -33.16
CA MET A 1 -7.69 -14.06 -32.44
C MET A 1 -6.61 -14.93 -31.83
N SER A 2 -5.38 -14.85 -32.32
CA SER A 2 -4.25 -15.54 -31.74
C SER A 2 -3.94 -14.84 -30.41
N LEU A 3 -4.03 -15.57 -29.30
CA LEU A 3 -3.51 -15.10 -28.02
C LEU A 3 -2.04 -14.73 -28.21
N PRO A 4 -1.58 -13.58 -27.70
CA PRO A 4 -0.17 -13.25 -27.79
C PRO A 4 0.61 -14.39 -27.15
N MET A 5 1.67 -14.82 -27.83
CA MET A 5 2.59 -15.82 -27.33
C MET A 5 3.13 -15.31 -25.99
N GLN A 6 2.75 -15.98 -24.91
CA GLN A 6 3.14 -15.58 -23.56
C GLN A 6 4.66 -15.48 -23.48
N ALA A 7 5.14 -14.32 -23.13
CA ALA A 7 6.56 -14.12 -22.93
C ALA A 7 7.04 -15.10 -21.85
N GLN A 8 8.05 -15.89 -22.19
CA GLN A 8 8.75 -16.70 -21.23
C GLN A 8 9.31 -15.78 -20.14
N LEU A 9 9.32 -16.22 -18.90
CA LEU A 9 9.94 -15.46 -17.80
C LEU A 9 11.36 -15.07 -18.18
N ASP A 10 11.65 -13.79 -18.13
CA ASP A 10 12.94 -13.22 -18.54
C ASP A 10 13.68 -12.64 -17.32
N GLY A 11 14.08 -13.52 -16.42
CA GLY A 11 14.86 -13.17 -15.25
C GLY A 11 14.04 -12.93 -13.97
N SER A 12 14.76 -12.58 -12.92
CA SER A 12 14.16 -12.24 -11.62
C SER A 12 13.43 -10.91 -11.68
N GLY A 13 12.26 -10.82 -11.05
CA GLY A 13 11.49 -9.59 -11.08
C GLY A 13 10.15 -9.70 -10.34
N TYR A 14 9.39 -8.63 -10.44
CA TYR A 14 8.05 -8.54 -9.86
C TYR A 14 7.00 -8.86 -10.92
N TYR A 15 6.10 -9.75 -10.56
CA TYR A 15 5.09 -10.29 -11.46
C TYR A 15 3.74 -10.41 -10.76
N ARG A 16 2.69 -10.55 -11.55
CA ARG A 16 1.40 -11.07 -11.12
C ARG A 16 1.17 -12.45 -11.72
N ALA A 17 0.46 -13.29 -10.99
CA ALA A 17 0.02 -14.59 -11.48
C ALA A 17 -1.49 -14.55 -11.72
N GLN A 18 -1.89 -14.72 -12.98
CA GLN A 18 -3.29 -14.78 -13.39
C GLN A 18 -3.66 -16.21 -13.77
N ASN A 19 -4.69 -16.75 -13.19
CA ASN A 19 -5.17 -18.09 -13.54
C ASN A 19 -5.73 -18.12 -14.97
N VAL A 20 -5.27 -19.09 -15.76
CA VAL A 20 -5.67 -19.20 -17.16
C VAL A 20 -7.17 -19.51 -17.32
N SER A 21 -7.72 -20.30 -16.42
CA SER A 21 -9.12 -20.76 -16.50
C SER A 21 -10.11 -19.72 -15.97
N SER A 22 -9.82 -19.14 -14.80
CA SER A 22 -10.73 -18.20 -14.12
C SER A 22 -10.50 -16.75 -14.47
N GLY A 23 -9.31 -16.39 -14.95
CA GLY A 23 -8.87 -15.02 -15.16
C GLY A 23 -8.57 -14.24 -13.86
N ARG A 24 -8.67 -14.90 -12.69
CA ARG A 24 -8.42 -14.27 -11.40
C ARG A 24 -6.91 -14.20 -11.11
N TYR A 25 -6.52 -13.19 -10.33
CA TYR A 25 -5.12 -12.97 -9.94
C TYR A 25 -4.89 -13.41 -8.51
N VAL A 26 -3.73 -14.00 -8.25
CA VAL A 26 -3.29 -14.34 -6.90
C VAL A 26 -3.14 -13.08 -6.08
N SER A 27 -3.63 -13.10 -4.85
CA SER A 27 -3.35 -12.11 -3.81
C SER A 27 -2.76 -12.83 -2.60
N ILE A 28 -1.56 -12.42 -2.23
CA ILE A 28 -0.82 -12.98 -1.11
C ILE A 28 -0.74 -11.93 -0.03
N ILE A 29 -1.24 -12.27 1.13
CA ILE A 29 -1.13 -11.41 2.29
C ILE A 29 0.14 -11.81 3.03
N HIS A 30 1.20 -11.00 2.92
CA HIS A 30 2.49 -11.29 3.50
C HIS A 30 2.52 -11.04 5.00
N ASN A 31 3.11 -11.97 5.71
CA ASN A 31 3.45 -11.82 7.11
C ASN A 31 4.95 -12.05 7.32
N LYS A 32 5.72 -10.98 7.43
CA LYS A 32 7.17 -11.06 7.66
C LYS A 32 7.55 -11.33 9.12
N SER A 33 6.63 -11.16 10.05
CA SER A 33 6.94 -11.27 11.48
C SER A 33 6.80 -12.70 12.02
N GLN A 34 6.25 -13.63 11.25
CA GLN A 34 6.01 -14.96 11.76
C GLN A 34 7.18 -15.92 11.55
N SER A 35 7.82 -16.22 12.63
CA SER A 35 8.58 -17.45 12.83
C SER A 35 7.66 -18.64 13.20
N GLN A 36 6.36 -18.46 13.26
CA GLN A 36 5.43 -19.50 13.70
C GLN A 36 5.02 -20.41 12.54
N LEU A 37 5.00 -21.69 12.85
CA LEU A 37 4.54 -22.75 11.99
C LEU A 37 3.03 -22.63 11.79
N VAL A 38 2.61 -22.49 10.56
CA VAL A 38 1.21 -22.43 10.15
C VAL A 38 0.89 -23.67 9.35
N THR A 39 -0.27 -24.25 9.47
CA THR A 39 -0.67 -25.38 8.66
C THR A 39 -0.94 -24.95 7.22
N MET A 40 -0.82 -25.87 6.26
CA MET A 40 -1.08 -25.59 4.84
C MET A 40 -2.50 -25.01 4.63
N GLU A 41 -3.48 -25.50 5.35
CA GLU A 41 -4.85 -24.99 5.28
C GLU A 41 -4.97 -23.54 5.73
N ALA A 42 -4.27 -23.18 6.79
CA ALA A 42 -4.23 -21.82 7.29
C ALA A 42 -3.54 -20.83 6.34
N ASP A 43 -2.47 -21.27 5.69
CA ASP A 43 -1.78 -20.45 4.69
C ASP A 43 -2.67 -20.26 3.45
N LEU A 44 -3.44 -21.25 3.06
CA LEU A 44 -4.40 -21.15 1.97
C LEU A 44 -5.54 -20.17 2.30
N GLU A 45 -5.96 -20.09 3.56
CA GLU A 45 -6.94 -19.09 3.99
C GLU A 45 -6.41 -17.64 3.88
N ALA A 46 -5.12 -17.46 4.02
CA ALA A 46 -4.48 -16.16 3.86
C ALA A 46 -4.28 -15.74 2.39
N THR A 47 -4.50 -16.65 1.46
CA THR A 47 -4.25 -16.45 0.03
C THR A 47 -5.55 -16.48 -0.75
N ARG A 48 -5.73 -15.46 -1.61
CA ARG A 48 -6.95 -15.26 -2.39
C ARG A 48 -6.63 -14.95 -3.84
N THR A 49 -7.65 -15.04 -4.66
CA THR A 49 -7.58 -14.62 -6.06
C THR A 49 -8.71 -13.64 -6.34
N PHE A 50 -8.41 -12.58 -7.10
CA PHE A 50 -9.38 -11.56 -7.47
C PHE A 50 -9.54 -11.47 -8.97
N LYS A 51 -10.79 -11.28 -9.42
CA LYS A 51 -11.15 -11.14 -10.83
C LYS A 51 -11.15 -9.69 -11.31
N SER A 52 -11.56 -8.77 -10.45
CA SER A 52 -11.66 -7.36 -10.80
C SER A 52 -10.28 -6.72 -10.93
N TRP A 53 -10.01 -6.07 -12.07
CA TRP A 53 -8.79 -5.31 -12.28
C TRP A 53 -8.68 -4.10 -11.34
N ASP A 54 -9.80 -3.48 -11.00
CA ASP A 54 -9.85 -2.36 -10.05
C ASP A 54 -9.34 -2.74 -8.66
N MET A 55 -9.53 -4.01 -8.26
CA MET A 55 -8.96 -4.53 -7.02
C MET A 55 -7.48 -4.87 -7.17
N VAL A 56 -7.10 -5.47 -8.28
CA VAL A 56 -5.75 -5.99 -8.54
C VAL A 56 -4.75 -4.89 -8.80
N SER A 57 -5.14 -3.87 -9.55
CA SER A 57 -4.25 -2.80 -10.01
C SER A 57 -3.64 -1.96 -8.90
N CYS A 58 -4.28 -1.92 -7.73
CA CYS A 58 -3.87 -1.12 -6.58
C CYS A 58 -3.63 -1.93 -5.30
N ASP A 59 -3.66 -3.26 -5.39
CA ASP A 59 -3.38 -4.13 -4.23
C ASP A 59 -1.94 -4.63 -4.26
N PRO A 60 -1.05 -4.18 -3.36
CA PRO A 60 0.34 -4.65 -3.27
C PRO A 60 0.44 -6.17 -3.08
N SER A 61 -0.54 -6.79 -2.42
CA SER A 61 -0.53 -8.23 -2.16
C SER A 61 -0.69 -9.09 -3.42
N THR A 62 -1.04 -8.49 -4.56
CA THR A 62 -1.09 -9.18 -5.87
C THR A 62 0.25 -9.26 -6.57
N ILE A 63 1.28 -8.63 -6.03
CA ILE A 63 2.62 -8.55 -6.61
C ILE A 63 3.53 -9.56 -5.94
N VAL A 64 4.15 -10.41 -6.73
CA VAL A 64 5.01 -11.49 -6.26
C VAL A 64 6.39 -11.35 -6.89
N TYR A 65 7.43 -11.57 -6.09
CA TYR A 65 8.79 -11.61 -6.61
C TYR A 65 9.13 -13.03 -7.06
N PHE A 66 9.52 -13.17 -8.33
CA PHE A 66 10.09 -14.39 -8.85
C PHE A 66 11.61 -14.27 -8.89
N GLU A 67 12.29 -15.22 -8.30
CA GLU A 67 13.74 -15.30 -8.31
C GLU A 67 14.19 -16.37 -9.30
N PHE A 68 15.04 -15.99 -10.24
CA PHE A 68 15.73 -16.94 -11.10
C PHE A 68 16.97 -17.45 -10.38
N THR A 69 16.96 -18.71 -10.00
CA THR A 69 18.07 -19.32 -9.26
C THR A 69 19.05 -20.07 -10.17
N GLY A 70 18.69 -20.31 -11.42
CA GLY A 70 19.48 -21.13 -12.35
C GLY A 70 19.64 -22.59 -11.90
N GLN A 71 19.09 -22.94 -10.76
CA GLN A 71 19.22 -24.27 -10.14
C GLN A 71 17.83 -24.87 -9.90
N GLY A 72 17.75 -26.18 -10.07
CA GLY A 72 16.55 -26.94 -9.78
C GLY A 72 15.88 -27.55 -11.01
N LYS A 73 15.20 -28.65 -10.79
CA LYS A 73 14.54 -29.48 -11.82
C LYS A 73 13.31 -28.80 -12.44
N ILE A 74 12.91 -27.63 -11.97
CA ILE A 74 11.68 -26.95 -12.37
C ILE A 74 12.04 -25.55 -12.89
N GLY A 75 12.51 -25.46 -14.12
CA GLY A 75 12.63 -24.23 -14.89
C GLY A 75 13.55 -23.14 -14.35
N GLY A 76 14.22 -23.35 -13.22
CA GLY A 76 15.18 -22.39 -12.65
C GLY A 76 14.57 -21.17 -11.95
N TYR A 77 13.24 -21.10 -11.83
CA TYR A 77 12.55 -20.01 -11.12
C TYR A 77 11.93 -20.49 -9.83
N MET A 78 11.98 -19.63 -8.83
CA MET A 78 11.28 -19.83 -7.57
C MET A 78 10.47 -18.58 -7.27
N MET A 79 9.20 -18.77 -6.95
CA MET A 79 8.35 -17.74 -6.41
C MET A 79 8.62 -17.64 -4.90
N ASP A 80 8.89 -16.45 -4.41
CA ASP A 80 8.94 -16.24 -2.97
C ASP A 80 7.51 -16.26 -2.43
N THR A 81 7.18 -17.39 -1.82
CA THR A 81 5.85 -17.67 -1.32
C THR A 81 5.85 -17.80 0.18
N TYR A 82 6.56 -16.91 0.84
CA TYR A 82 6.77 -16.99 2.29
C TYR A 82 5.53 -17.36 3.10
N ASN A 83 4.35 -17.10 2.55
CA ASN A 83 3.08 -17.40 3.19
C ASN A 83 2.13 -18.27 2.37
N LEU A 84 2.56 -18.77 1.22
CA LEU A 84 1.67 -19.55 0.34
C LEU A 84 1.62 -21.03 0.64
N CYS A 85 2.67 -21.55 1.23
CA CYS A 85 2.77 -22.97 1.45
C CYS A 85 2.92 -23.26 2.91
N GLY A 86 2.05 -24.11 3.32
CA GLY A 86 1.96 -24.60 4.69
C GLY A 86 3.28 -25.03 5.25
N GLN A 87 3.29 -25.14 6.49
CA GLN A 87 4.44 -25.34 7.26
C GLN A 87 4.39 -26.53 8.08
N GLY A 88 5.34 -27.29 7.94
CA GLY A 88 5.64 -28.31 8.88
C GLY A 88 6.69 -27.90 9.90
N THR A 89 6.93 -28.79 10.84
CA THR A 89 7.92 -28.65 11.90
C THR A 89 9.33 -29.03 11.45
N SER A 90 9.49 -29.54 10.23
CA SER A 90 10.75 -30.00 9.70
C SER A 90 11.42 -29.00 8.77
N THR A 91 12.74 -29.07 8.64
CA THR A 91 13.51 -28.24 7.72
C THR A 91 13.05 -28.43 6.26
N ASN A 92 12.57 -29.61 5.92
CA ASN A 92 12.05 -29.91 4.58
C ASN A 92 10.74 -29.15 4.28
N GLU A 93 9.92 -28.96 5.28
CA GLU A 93 8.65 -28.21 5.15
C GLU A 93 8.90 -26.70 5.07
N ILE A 94 9.92 -26.19 5.72
CA ILE A 94 10.37 -24.81 5.56
C ILE A 94 10.87 -24.53 4.15
N MET A 95 11.49 -25.51 3.50
CA MET A 95 11.90 -25.40 2.09
C MET A 95 10.73 -25.42 1.10
N GLN A 96 9.57 -25.89 1.51
CA GLN A 96 8.36 -25.86 0.69
C GLN A 96 7.70 -24.49 0.57
N ARG A 97 8.20 -23.48 1.30
CA ARG A 97 7.77 -22.07 1.16
C ARG A 97 8.16 -21.46 -0.17
N LYS A 98 9.02 -22.10 -0.93
CA LYS A 98 9.41 -21.66 -2.27
C LYS A 98 8.78 -22.61 -3.28
N LEU A 99 7.83 -22.09 -4.05
CA LEU A 99 7.22 -22.84 -5.13
C LEU A 99 8.12 -22.82 -6.38
N GLY A 100 8.39 -23.98 -6.92
CA GLY A 100 8.98 -24.09 -8.25
C GLY A 100 7.95 -23.74 -9.31
N ILE A 101 8.42 -23.19 -10.43
CA ILE A 101 7.59 -22.77 -11.54
C ILE A 101 7.94 -23.63 -12.76
N LYS A 102 6.97 -24.35 -13.30
CA LYS A 102 7.15 -25.18 -14.49
C LYS A 102 6.29 -24.66 -15.64
N TYR A 103 6.92 -24.33 -16.76
CA TYR A 103 6.20 -23.98 -17.97
C TYR A 103 5.75 -25.23 -18.71
N GLN A 104 4.52 -25.21 -19.20
CA GLN A 104 3.99 -26.20 -20.15
C GLN A 104 3.57 -25.50 -21.44
N THR A 105 4.12 -25.96 -22.55
CA THR A 105 3.85 -25.40 -23.88
C THR A 105 2.33 -25.34 -24.15
N ASN A 106 1.86 -24.19 -24.59
CA ASN A 106 0.45 -23.89 -24.90
C ASN A 106 -0.53 -23.97 -23.73
N LYS A 107 -0.06 -24.11 -22.48
CA LYS A 107 -0.92 -24.17 -21.29
C LYS A 107 -0.61 -23.08 -20.25
N GLY A 108 0.64 -22.66 -20.16
CA GLY A 108 1.10 -21.69 -19.16
C GLY A 108 1.99 -22.31 -18.09
N TYR A 109 2.08 -21.63 -16.97
CA TYR A 109 2.92 -22.01 -15.83
C TYR A 109 2.15 -22.81 -14.79
N GLN A 110 2.85 -23.70 -14.11
CA GLN A 110 2.36 -24.40 -12.94
C GLN A 110 3.24 -24.06 -11.75
N PHE A 111 2.63 -23.85 -10.61
CA PHE A 111 3.32 -23.74 -9.33
C PHE A 111 3.34 -25.11 -8.68
N CYS A 112 4.52 -25.59 -8.36
CA CYS A 112 4.72 -26.93 -7.80
C CYS A 112 5.49 -26.82 -6.49
N ALA A 113 4.99 -27.43 -5.43
CA ALA A 113 5.78 -27.65 -4.23
C ALA A 113 6.78 -28.77 -4.50
N SER A 114 8.08 -28.50 -4.25
CA SER A 114 9.20 -29.42 -4.40
C SER A 114 9.35 -30.18 -5.75
N GLU A 115 10.31 -31.06 -5.82
CA GLU A 115 10.87 -31.70 -7.00
C GLU A 115 9.95 -32.60 -7.85
N GLY A 116 8.73 -32.79 -7.46
CA GLY A 116 7.83 -33.69 -8.16
C GLY A 116 6.43 -33.14 -8.18
N ASN A 117 5.70 -33.16 -9.07
CA ASN A 117 4.28 -33.02 -9.38
C ASN A 117 3.26 -33.05 -8.22
N LEU A 118 3.67 -33.03 -6.97
CA LEU A 118 2.81 -33.45 -5.86
C LEU A 118 1.89 -32.35 -5.34
N TYR A 119 2.04 -31.13 -5.47
CA TYR A 119 1.12 -30.11 -5.00
C TYR A 119 1.05 -28.98 -6.02
N ARG A 120 0.11 -29.06 -6.94
CA ARG A 120 -0.14 -28.02 -7.92
C ARG A 120 -1.13 -27.02 -7.36
N LEU A 121 -0.72 -25.77 -7.33
CA LEU A 121 -1.58 -24.70 -6.89
C LEU A 121 -2.65 -24.41 -7.94
N GLY A 122 -3.91 -24.52 -7.57
CA GLY A 122 -5.06 -24.25 -8.42
C GLY A 122 -5.96 -23.17 -7.84
N ASP A 123 -6.78 -22.55 -8.69
CA ASP A 123 -7.76 -21.56 -8.30
C ASP A 123 -9.17 -22.20 -8.29
N VAL A 124 -9.89 -22.07 -7.18
CA VAL A 124 -11.28 -22.49 -7.05
C VAL A 124 -12.16 -21.28 -6.74
N THR A 125 -13.40 -21.30 -7.18
CA THR A 125 -14.34 -20.23 -6.89
C THR A 125 -14.71 -20.25 -5.41
N SER A 126 -14.65 -19.10 -4.74
CA SER A 126 -15.14 -18.95 -3.38
C SER A 126 -16.61 -19.35 -3.29
N LYS A 127 -16.97 -20.00 -2.19
CA LYS A 127 -18.36 -20.35 -1.90
C LYS A 127 -19.22 -19.15 -1.50
N ILE A 128 -18.59 -18.01 -1.17
CA ILE A 128 -19.27 -16.83 -0.61
C ILE A 128 -19.30 -15.69 -1.61
N TYR A 129 -18.23 -15.50 -2.37
CA TYR A 129 -18.08 -14.35 -3.28
C TYR A 129 -17.80 -14.82 -4.71
N SER A 130 -18.52 -14.29 -5.68
CA SER A 130 -18.42 -14.70 -7.10
C SER A 130 -17.16 -14.14 -7.80
N ASP A 131 -16.64 -13.04 -7.33
CA ASP A 131 -15.48 -12.33 -7.89
C ASP A 131 -14.15 -12.69 -7.18
N VAL A 132 -14.23 -13.46 -6.11
CA VAL A 132 -13.09 -13.93 -5.32
C VAL A 132 -12.97 -15.44 -5.44
N GLY A 133 -11.74 -15.92 -5.59
CA GLY A 133 -11.39 -17.32 -5.53
C GLY A 133 -10.53 -17.65 -4.33
N GLU A 134 -10.29 -18.91 -4.16
CA GLU A 134 -9.43 -19.49 -3.14
C GLU A 134 -8.37 -20.34 -3.81
N LEU A 135 -7.14 -20.26 -3.31
CA LEU A 135 -6.09 -21.17 -3.75
C LEU A 135 -6.24 -22.52 -3.08
N THR A 136 -6.06 -23.56 -3.85
CA THR A 136 -6.11 -24.94 -3.37
C THR A 136 -4.93 -25.73 -3.89
N VAL A 137 -4.44 -26.65 -3.08
CA VAL A 137 -3.53 -27.70 -3.53
C VAL A 137 -4.35 -28.87 -4.05
N ASN A 138 -3.85 -29.58 -5.08
CA ASN A 138 -4.56 -30.69 -5.72
C ASN A 138 -5.87 -30.29 -6.41
N GLY A 139 -5.97 -29.06 -6.90
CA GLY A 139 -7.08 -28.66 -7.76
C GLY A 139 -7.23 -29.52 -9.02
N THR A 140 -8.25 -29.27 -9.82
CA THR A 140 -8.47 -29.95 -11.10
C THR A 140 -7.46 -29.49 -12.16
N SER A 141 -7.17 -30.34 -13.15
CA SER A 141 -6.18 -30.01 -14.18
C SER A 141 -6.49 -28.76 -15.01
N SER A 142 -7.73 -28.31 -15.01
CA SER A 142 -8.15 -27.10 -15.73
C SER A 142 -7.77 -25.79 -14.99
N ASN A 143 -7.61 -25.81 -13.68
CA ASN A 143 -7.36 -24.60 -12.87
C ASN A 143 -5.93 -24.50 -12.33
N TRP A 144 -5.00 -25.33 -12.80
CA TRP A 144 -3.61 -25.33 -12.35
C TRP A 144 -2.67 -24.44 -13.16
N PHE A 145 -3.15 -23.84 -14.23
CA PHE A 145 -2.30 -23.07 -15.13
C PHE A 145 -2.42 -21.58 -14.89
N TRP A 146 -1.29 -20.92 -14.97
CA TRP A 146 -1.14 -19.51 -14.66
C TRP A 146 -0.40 -18.78 -15.77
N ASN A 147 -0.85 -17.57 -16.05
CA ASN A 147 -0.12 -16.57 -16.79
C ASN A 147 0.75 -15.78 -15.81
N ILE A 148 2.01 -15.62 -16.10
CA ILE A 148 2.91 -14.80 -15.29
C ILE A 148 3.12 -13.49 -16.05
N LEU A 149 2.66 -12.40 -15.46
CA LEU A 149 2.61 -11.08 -16.09
C LEU A 149 3.60 -10.15 -15.38
N PRO A 150 4.60 -9.60 -16.09
CA PRO A 150 5.52 -8.65 -15.48
C PRO A 150 4.76 -7.40 -15.04
N VAL A 151 5.10 -6.88 -13.85
CA VAL A 151 4.55 -5.62 -13.35
C VAL A 151 5.44 -4.48 -13.83
N THR A 152 4.90 -3.66 -14.71
CA THR A 152 5.62 -2.51 -15.28
C THR A 152 4.72 -1.28 -15.31
N SER A 153 5.26 -0.10 -15.05
CA SER A 153 4.48 1.15 -15.06
C SER A 153 3.93 1.53 -16.43
N THR A 154 4.56 1.04 -17.50
CA THR A 154 4.14 1.32 -18.89
C THR A 154 3.20 0.26 -19.46
N GLY A 155 3.12 -0.92 -18.84
CA GLY A 155 2.32 -2.05 -19.31
C GLY A 155 0.87 -2.00 -18.82
N GLU A 156 0.11 -3.00 -19.25
CA GLU A 156 -1.27 -3.21 -18.77
C GLU A 156 -1.29 -3.79 -17.34
N SER A 157 -0.31 -4.63 -16.99
CA SER A 157 -0.13 -5.15 -15.64
C SER A 157 0.66 -4.17 -14.76
N TYR A 158 0.20 -2.91 -14.69
CA TYR A 158 0.79 -1.88 -13.83
C TYR A 158 0.35 -2.02 -12.37
N PHE A 159 1.10 -1.41 -11.47
CA PHE A 159 0.66 -1.11 -10.11
C PHE A 159 0.48 0.40 -9.96
N GLY A 160 -0.63 0.81 -9.36
CA GLY A 160 -0.93 2.21 -9.12
C GLY A 160 -1.58 2.44 -7.75
N VAL A 161 -1.33 3.58 -7.17
CA VAL A 161 -1.90 3.96 -5.88
C VAL A 161 -3.34 4.43 -6.05
N LYS A 162 -4.27 3.83 -5.30
CA LYS A 162 -5.67 4.29 -5.23
C LYS A 162 -5.81 5.24 -4.03
N PRO A 163 -6.15 6.50 -4.25
CA PRO A 163 -6.41 7.42 -3.15
C PRO A 163 -7.59 6.97 -2.30
N THR A 164 -7.46 7.19 -1.00
CA THR A 164 -8.51 6.89 -0.01
C THR A 164 -9.08 8.14 0.64
N VAL A 165 -8.42 9.28 0.46
CA VAL A 165 -8.80 10.57 1.05
C VAL A 165 -8.72 11.66 -0.01
N THR A 166 -9.75 12.50 -0.08
CA THR A 166 -9.75 13.74 -0.86
C THR A 166 -9.90 14.91 0.10
N ALA A 167 -8.93 15.81 0.10
CA ALA A 167 -8.90 17.00 0.94
C ALA A 167 -8.33 18.18 0.15
N GLU A 168 -8.92 19.37 0.27
CA GLU A 168 -8.51 20.58 -0.45
C GLU A 168 -8.37 20.37 -1.97
N GLY A 169 -9.22 19.53 -2.57
CA GLY A 169 -9.15 19.20 -4.00
C GLY A 169 -7.97 18.34 -4.42
N LYS A 170 -7.27 17.72 -3.47
CA LYS A 170 -6.11 16.85 -3.70
C LYS A 170 -6.39 15.44 -3.19
N TYR A 171 -5.69 14.46 -3.74
CA TYR A 171 -5.88 13.05 -3.46
C TYR A 171 -4.75 12.49 -2.62
N TYR A 172 -5.08 11.77 -1.55
CA TYR A 172 -4.10 11.21 -0.61
C TYR A 172 -4.34 9.72 -0.37
N ALA A 173 -3.27 9.01 -0.09
CA ALA A 173 -3.31 7.62 0.33
C ALA A 173 -2.16 7.31 1.29
N THR A 174 -2.28 6.21 2.03
CA THR A 174 -1.13 5.59 2.71
C THR A 174 -0.85 4.23 2.10
N MET A 175 0.41 3.81 2.14
CA MET A 175 0.80 2.48 1.70
C MET A 175 1.92 1.91 2.58
N TYR A 176 1.89 0.58 2.71
CA TYR A 176 2.96 -0.21 3.26
C TYR A 176 3.10 -1.48 2.44
N ALA A 177 4.17 -1.60 1.67
CA ALA A 177 4.40 -2.70 0.76
C ALA A 177 5.75 -3.39 1.03
N ASP A 178 5.88 -4.64 0.63
CA ASP A 178 7.12 -5.41 0.80
C ASP A 178 8.07 -5.30 -0.39
N PHE A 179 7.80 -4.40 -1.30
CA PHE A 179 8.66 -4.06 -2.43
C PHE A 179 9.07 -2.59 -2.39
N GLY A 180 10.22 -2.29 -2.99
CA GLY A 180 10.66 -0.92 -3.21
C GLY A 180 10.04 -0.33 -4.47
N PHE A 181 9.93 1.01 -4.51
CA PHE A 181 9.31 1.69 -5.64
C PHE A 181 9.77 3.14 -5.81
N THR A 182 9.44 3.71 -6.97
CA THR A 182 9.44 5.14 -7.24
C THR A 182 8.16 5.53 -7.96
N PRO A 183 7.67 6.78 -7.85
CA PRO A 183 6.64 7.28 -8.77
C PRO A 183 7.09 7.11 -10.22
N ALA A 184 6.22 6.58 -11.07
CA ALA A 184 6.52 6.43 -12.48
C ALA A 184 6.58 7.80 -13.19
N ALA A 185 7.32 7.88 -14.29
CA ALA A 185 7.40 9.11 -15.08
C ALA A 185 6.04 9.60 -15.59
N SER A 186 5.07 8.69 -15.75
CA SER A 186 3.69 9.02 -16.13
C SER A 186 2.84 9.62 -15.01
N ALA A 187 3.24 9.45 -13.75
CA ALA A 187 2.56 9.98 -12.56
C ALA A 187 3.09 11.37 -12.18
N GLN A 188 3.08 12.31 -13.13
CA GLN A 188 3.60 13.66 -12.91
C GLN A 188 2.88 14.37 -11.77
N GLY A 189 3.66 14.98 -10.87
CA GLY A 189 3.13 15.67 -9.69
C GLY A 189 2.85 14.74 -8.50
N MET A 190 3.04 13.44 -8.63
CA MET A 190 2.98 12.53 -7.50
C MET A 190 4.13 12.77 -6.54
N LYS A 191 3.79 12.87 -5.24
CA LYS A 191 4.77 13.02 -4.18
C LYS A 191 4.61 11.92 -3.14
N VAL A 192 5.72 11.53 -2.56
CA VAL A 192 5.77 10.52 -1.50
C VAL A 192 6.38 11.15 -0.26
N TYR A 193 5.75 10.92 0.89
CA TYR A 193 6.19 11.47 2.16
C TYR A 193 6.32 10.37 3.22
N TYR A 194 7.21 10.58 4.17
CA TYR A 194 7.18 9.93 5.46
C TYR A 194 6.79 10.93 6.55
N ALA A 195 6.30 10.45 7.69
CA ALA A 195 6.05 11.30 8.83
C ALA A 195 7.30 11.36 9.71
N GLU A 196 7.91 12.54 9.79
CA GLU A 196 9.11 12.77 10.57
C GLU A 196 8.85 12.74 12.08
N LYS A 197 7.77 13.42 12.49
CA LYS A 197 7.38 13.56 13.89
C LYS A 197 5.95 14.06 14.04
N VAL A 198 5.42 13.94 15.25
CA VAL A 198 4.24 14.69 15.71
C VAL A 198 4.71 15.82 16.61
N ALA A 199 4.34 17.04 16.29
CA ALA A 199 4.69 18.23 17.05
C ALA A 199 3.61 19.31 16.89
N ASP A 200 3.30 20.03 17.98
CA ASP A 200 2.30 21.11 18.02
C ASP A 200 0.95 20.70 17.41
N ASP A 201 0.48 19.51 17.80
CA ASP A 201 -0.76 18.90 17.32
C ASP A 201 -0.83 18.75 15.77
N LYS A 202 0.31 18.52 15.13
CA LYS A 202 0.43 18.31 13.69
C LYS A 202 1.35 17.14 13.39
N VAL A 203 1.11 16.49 12.26
CA VAL A 203 2.04 15.51 11.69
C VAL A 203 2.96 16.23 10.71
N VAL A 204 4.23 16.32 11.05
CA VAL A 204 5.26 16.91 10.19
C VAL A 204 5.71 15.85 9.19
N ILE A 205 5.51 16.13 7.90
CA ILE A 205 5.87 15.21 6.81
C ILE A 205 7.04 15.74 6.00
N GLN A 206 7.91 14.82 5.57
CA GLN A 206 9.07 15.10 4.75
C GLN A 206 8.96 14.37 3.42
N GLU A 207 9.20 15.07 2.31
CA GLU A 207 9.18 14.47 0.97
C GLU A 207 10.37 13.52 0.76
N ILE A 208 10.10 12.36 0.16
CA ILE A 208 11.10 11.40 -0.29
C ILE A 208 11.36 11.67 -1.77
N THR A 209 12.55 12.15 -2.10
CA THR A 209 12.92 12.52 -3.47
C THR A 209 13.58 11.41 -4.26
N GLY A 210 13.74 10.24 -3.66
CA GLY A 210 14.40 9.07 -4.28
C GLY A 210 13.57 7.80 -4.19
N PRO A 211 14.19 6.64 -4.46
CA PRO A 211 13.53 5.35 -4.31
C PRO A 211 13.08 5.11 -2.86
N VAL A 212 11.87 4.61 -2.71
CA VAL A 212 11.31 4.17 -1.42
C VAL A 212 11.68 2.71 -1.21
N PRO A 213 12.34 2.35 -0.11
CA PRO A 213 12.65 0.95 0.17
C PRO A 213 11.41 0.13 0.53
N ALA A 214 11.50 -1.18 0.37
CA ALA A 214 10.49 -2.09 0.87
C ALA A 214 10.26 -1.91 2.38
N SER A 215 9.06 -2.20 2.85
CA SER A 215 8.70 -2.15 4.27
C SER A 215 8.77 -0.75 4.87
N THR A 216 8.43 0.24 4.05
CA THR A 216 8.40 1.64 4.46
C THR A 216 6.97 2.16 4.42
N PRO A 217 6.40 2.54 5.57
CA PRO A 217 5.09 3.19 5.57
C PRO A 217 5.20 4.62 5.05
N VAL A 218 4.34 4.96 4.09
CA VAL A 218 4.39 6.26 3.40
C VAL A 218 3.00 6.87 3.23
N ILE A 219 3.00 8.18 2.94
CA ILE A 219 1.85 8.96 2.52
C ILE A 219 2.09 9.39 1.08
N PHE A 220 1.08 9.27 0.24
CA PHE A 220 1.07 9.80 -1.13
C PHE A 220 0.23 11.05 -1.23
N LEU A 221 0.72 12.01 -2.00
CA LEU A 221 -0.07 13.02 -2.70
C LEU A 221 -0.16 12.57 -4.15
N CYS A 222 -1.36 12.21 -4.59
CA CYS A 222 -1.62 11.62 -5.89
C CYS A 222 -2.12 12.68 -6.88
N PRO A 223 -1.67 12.64 -8.15
CA PRO A 223 -2.18 13.53 -9.20
C PRO A 223 -3.57 13.16 -9.70
N SER A 224 -4.02 11.92 -9.47
CA SER A 224 -5.27 11.37 -9.98
C SER A 224 -6.06 10.65 -8.88
N ASP A 225 -7.36 10.53 -9.06
CA ASP A 225 -8.26 9.72 -8.23
C ASP A 225 -8.23 8.23 -8.60
N THR A 226 -7.58 7.88 -9.70
CA THR A 226 -7.50 6.50 -10.20
C THR A 226 -6.08 5.93 -10.15
N PRO A 227 -5.93 4.60 -9.93
CA PRO A 227 -4.60 3.96 -9.93
C PRO A 227 -3.83 4.14 -11.24
N SER A 228 -4.52 4.21 -12.37
CA SER A 228 -3.89 4.36 -13.68
C SER A 228 -3.12 5.66 -13.85
N GLY A 229 -3.53 6.73 -13.16
CA GLY A 229 -2.82 8.02 -13.13
C GLY A 229 -1.74 8.11 -12.05
N ASN A 230 -1.67 7.11 -11.16
CA ASN A 230 -0.79 7.08 -10.00
C ASN A 230 0.15 5.87 -10.03
N ARG A 231 0.72 5.58 -11.19
CA ARG A 231 1.55 4.37 -11.38
C ARG A 231 2.89 4.47 -10.66
N LEU A 232 3.38 3.32 -10.23
CA LEU A 232 4.70 3.17 -9.60
C LEU A 232 5.59 2.26 -10.43
N ASP A 233 6.87 2.60 -10.48
CA ASP A 233 7.93 1.69 -10.93
C ASP A 233 8.39 0.87 -9.71
N ILE A 234 8.19 -0.45 -9.79
CA ILE A 234 8.51 -1.37 -8.71
C ILE A 234 9.87 -2.01 -8.97
N ALA A 235 10.76 -1.91 -8.01
CA ALA A 235 12.09 -2.49 -8.09
C ALA A 235 12.64 -2.85 -6.71
N LYS A 236 13.49 -3.89 -6.66
CA LYS A 236 14.38 -4.03 -5.51
C LYS A 236 15.33 -2.85 -5.48
N ASN A 237 15.44 -2.21 -4.35
CA ASN A 237 16.42 -1.14 -4.14
C ASN A 237 17.03 -1.28 -2.73
N ASN A 238 18.21 -0.70 -2.56
CA ASN A 238 18.94 -0.65 -1.28
C ASN A 238 18.85 0.75 -0.66
N ALA A 239 17.83 1.53 -1.01
CA ALA A 239 17.62 2.83 -0.41
C ALA A 239 17.40 2.67 1.11
N THR A 240 17.87 3.65 1.85
CA THR A 240 17.62 3.75 3.29
C THR A 240 16.88 5.04 3.55
N LEU A 241 15.82 4.99 4.35
CA LEU A 241 15.17 6.18 4.83
C LEU A 241 15.78 6.65 6.14
N PRO A 242 15.60 7.92 6.47
CA PRO A 242 15.89 8.42 7.80
C PRO A 242 15.16 7.61 8.87
N SER A 243 15.79 7.42 10.02
CA SER A 243 15.25 6.62 11.14
C SER A 243 14.04 7.24 11.84
N SER A 244 13.63 8.42 11.43
CA SER A 244 12.59 9.25 12.08
C SER A 244 11.16 9.00 11.60
N ASN A 245 10.90 8.00 10.75
CA ASN A 245 9.53 7.73 10.30
C ASN A 245 8.67 7.18 11.43
N VAL A 246 7.71 7.99 11.89
CA VAL A 246 6.81 7.63 13.01
C VAL A 246 5.55 6.89 12.57
N LEU A 247 5.35 6.67 11.27
CA LEU A 247 4.26 5.83 10.78
C LEU A 247 4.52 4.36 11.08
N SER A 248 3.44 3.64 11.32
CA SER A 248 3.41 2.19 11.42
C SER A 248 2.71 1.60 10.21
N GLY A 249 3.23 0.52 9.65
CA GLY A 249 2.63 -0.17 8.52
C GLY A 249 1.87 -1.42 8.91
N VAL A 250 0.88 -1.79 8.10
CA VAL A 250 0.13 -3.05 8.22
C VAL A 250 0.35 -3.87 6.97
N TYR A 251 1.09 -4.98 7.10
CA TYR A 251 1.21 -5.92 5.98
C TYR A 251 -0.03 -6.80 5.81
N PHE A 252 -0.70 -7.05 6.92
CA PHE A 252 -1.49 -8.24 7.03
C PHE A 252 -2.76 -7.99 7.82
N CYS A 253 -3.86 -8.43 7.27
CA CYS A 253 -5.15 -8.31 7.93
C CYS A 253 -6.00 -9.53 7.63
N ILE A 254 -6.03 -10.51 8.53
CA ILE A 254 -6.76 -11.76 8.36
C ILE A 254 -8.10 -11.75 9.06
N ALA A 255 -9.02 -12.42 8.42
CA ALA A 255 -10.43 -12.36 8.72
C ALA A 255 -10.93 -13.32 9.78
N ASN A 256 -10.39 -14.48 9.92
CA ASN A 256 -11.11 -15.55 10.60
C ASN A 256 -10.73 -15.78 12.07
N GLY A 257 -9.94 -14.88 12.66
CA GLY A 257 -9.60 -14.96 14.08
C GLY A 257 -8.79 -16.19 14.49
N GLN A 258 -8.20 -16.89 13.57
CA GLN A 258 -7.35 -18.05 13.84
C GLN A 258 -6.10 -17.60 14.61
N SER A 259 -5.72 -18.36 15.63
CA SER A 259 -4.68 -17.94 16.59
C SER A 259 -3.26 -17.83 15.96
N PHE A 260 -3.03 -18.43 14.83
CA PHE A 260 -1.76 -18.39 14.11
C PHE A 260 -1.67 -17.23 13.10
N HIS A 261 -2.77 -16.51 12.87
CA HIS A 261 -2.83 -15.32 12.04
C HIS A 261 -3.00 -14.09 12.94
N LYS A 262 -1.96 -13.74 13.67
CA LYS A 262 -2.03 -12.69 14.71
C LYS A 262 -1.71 -11.28 14.21
N ASP A 263 -1.45 -11.11 12.93
CA ASP A 263 -0.90 -9.86 12.43
C ASP A 263 -1.94 -8.87 11.89
N PHE A 264 -3.19 -9.08 12.20
CA PHE A 264 -4.14 -8.00 12.04
C PHE A 264 -3.93 -6.96 13.16
N VAL A 265 -4.00 -5.70 12.79
CA VAL A 265 -3.93 -4.59 13.73
C VAL A 265 -5.35 -4.16 14.05
N ALA A 266 -5.84 -4.53 15.22
CA ALA A 266 -7.11 -3.99 15.72
C ALA A 266 -6.94 -2.48 15.93
N TYR A 267 -7.88 -1.71 15.41
CA TYR A 267 -7.86 -0.26 15.58
C TYR A 267 -8.26 0.12 17.00
N ASP A 268 -7.39 0.88 17.65
CA ASP A 268 -7.64 1.48 18.95
C ASP A 268 -7.79 3.00 18.79
N PRO A 269 -8.99 3.57 18.99
CA PRO A 269 -9.21 5.00 18.83
C PRO A 269 -8.44 5.86 19.84
N GLU A 270 -8.03 5.30 20.98
CA GLU A 270 -7.29 6.06 21.99
C GLU A 270 -5.82 6.26 21.61
N THR A 271 -5.24 5.31 20.90
CA THR A 271 -3.80 5.29 20.63
C THR A 271 -3.44 5.27 19.14
N MET A 272 -4.45 5.34 18.25
CA MET A 272 -4.21 5.30 16.80
C MET A 272 -4.95 6.41 16.06
N ARG A 273 -4.32 6.89 14.98
CA ARG A 273 -4.90 7.81 14.02
C ARG A 273 -4.63 7.29 12.60
N VAL A 274 -5.58 7.46 11.71
CA VAL A 274 -5.47 7.05 10.30
C VAL A 274 -5.64 8.24 9.39
N LEU A 275 -5.13 8.16 8.18
CA LEU A 275 -5.26 9.22 7.19
C LEU A 275 -6.75 9.54 6.94
N GLY A 276 -7.09 10.81 6.97
CA GLY A 276 -8.44 11.32 6.80
C GLY A 276 -8.48 12.81 6.52
N VAL A 277 -9.66 13.40 6.65
CA VAL A 277 -9.87 14.85 6.53
C VAL A 277 -10.18 15.40 7.91
N CYS A 278 -9.45 16.41 8.31
CA CYS A 278 -9.71 17.16 9.55
C CYS A 278 -10.97 18.02 9.41
N SER A 279 -11.53 18.46 10.53
CA SER A 279 -12.74 19.30 10.57
C SER A 279 -12.58 20.64 9.84
N ASP A 280 -11.35 21.12 9.69
CA ASP A 280 -11.00 22.32 8.92
C ASP A 280 -10.78 22.06 7.42
N GLY A 281 -11.02 20.84 6.94
CA GLY A 281 -10.91 20.43 5.52
C GLY A 281 -9.51 20.00 5.09
N ARG A 282 -8.48 20.13 5.95
CA ARG A 282 -7.10 19.72 5.63
C ARG A 282 -6.93 18.19 5.69
N PRO A 283 -5.97 17.65 4.93
CA PRO A 283 -5.56 16.26 5.13
C PRO A 283 -4.85 16.11 6.49
N GLY A 284 -5.09 15.01 7.17
CA GLY A 284 -4.49 14.76 8.47
C GLY A 284 -4.61 13.31 8.91
N PHE A 285 -4.06 13.01 10.05
CA PHE A 285 -4.32 11.76 10.75
C PHE A 285 -5.43 11.98 11.77
N VAL A 286 -6.53 11.26 11.62
CA VAL A 286 -7.76 11.49 12.39
C VAL A 286 -8.18 10.25 13.18
N LYS A 287 -8.83 10.48 14.30
CA LYS A 287 -9.50 9.44 15.08
C LYS A 287 -10.71 8.94 14.30
N LYS A 288 -10.90 7.64 14.28
CA LYS A 288 -12.04 6.95 13.68
C LYS A 288 -12.74 6.08 14.73
N SER A 289 -13.92 5.60 14.40
CA SER A 289 -14.53 4.50 15.15
C SER A 289 -13.99 3.16 14.63
N ALA A 290 -13.87 2.16 15.49
CA ALA A 290 -13.56 0.80 15.06
C ALA A 290 -14.59 0.26 14.05
N SER A 291 -15.86 0.72 14.14
CA SER A 291 -16.92 0.38 13.19
C SER A 291 -16.71 0.94 11.78
N ASP A 292 -15.85 1.94 11.59
CA ASP A 292 -15.55 2.50 10.28
C ASP A 292 -14.67 1.54 9.44
N PHE A 293 -14.03 0.57 10.09
CA PHE A 293 -13.16 -0.42 9.44
C PHE A 293 -13.94 -1.68 9.08
N VAL A 294 -14.90 -1.53 8.16
CA VAL A 294 -15.65 -2.66 7.62
C VAL A 294 -14.97 -3.18 6.36
N SER A 295 -14.76 -4.48 6.28
CA SER A 295 -14.33 -5.13 5.05
C SER A 295 -15.53 -5.71 4.32
N PRO A 296 -15.69 -5.48 3.01
CA PRO A 296 -16.70 -6.18 2.22
C PRO A 296 -16.44 -7.69 2.19
N TYR A 297 -15.21 -8.08 2.48
CA TYR A 297 -14.77 -9.48 2.57
C TYR A 297 -14.40 -9.79 4.02
N LEU A 298 -15.40 -9.91 4.90
CA LEU A 298 -15.20 -10.17 6.33
C LEU A 298 -14.34 -11.39 6.64
N MET A 299 -14.30 -12.36 5.73
CA MET A 299 -13.44 -13.53 5.87
C MET A 299 -11.93 -13.21 5.76
N PHE A 300 -11.57 -12.03 5.26
CA PHE A 300 -10.16 -11.65 5.05
C PHE A 300 -9.67 -10.66 6.09
N ARG A 301 -10.57 -10.05 6.84
CA ARG A 301 -10.23 -9.08 7.87
C ARG A 301 -11.34 -9.00 8.90
N PRO A 302 -11.04 -9.12 10.21
CA PRO A 302 -12.03 -8.88 11.24
C PRO A 302 -12.52 -7.42 11.21
N SER A 303 -13.76 -7.20 11.59
CA SER A 303 -14.27 -5.84 11.79
C SER A 303 -13.42 -5.09 12.81
N GLY A 304 -13.20 -3.81 12.60
CA GLY A 304 -12.39 -2.97 13.47
C GLY A 304 -10.88 -3.10 13.27
N ALA A 305 -10.42 -3.86 12.27
CA ALA A 305 -9.00 -3.96 11.97
C ALA A 305 -8.58 -3.00 10.85
N ILE A 306 -7.40 -2.41 10.98
CA ILE A 306 -6.81 -1.54 9.96
C ILE A 306 -6.55 -2.38 8.69
N PRO A 307 -6.85 -1.86 7.48
CA PRO A 307 -6.61 -2.57 6.23
C PRO A 307 -5.14 -2.94 6.03
N ALA A 308 -4.89 -4.10 5.43
CA ALA A 308 -3.56 -4.51 5.00
C ALA A 308 -2.98 -3.50 3.99
N ASN A 309 -1.66 -3.48 3.89
CA ASN A 309 -0.89 -2.64 2.99
C ASN A 309 -1.13 -1.12 3.16
N THR A 310 -1.60 -0.70 4.33
CA THR A 310 -1.78 0.71 4.68
C THR A 310 -0.85 1.14 5.81
N ALA A 311 -0.78 2.44 6.06
CA ALA A 311 -0.05 2.98 7.18
C ALA A 311 -0.97 3.78 8.12
N TYR A 312 -0.61 3.80 9.39
CA TYR A 312 -1.30 4.51 10.45
C TYR A 312 -0.28 5.14 11.41
N LEU A 313 -0.77 6.02 12.25
CA LEU A 313 0.03 6.70 13.27
C LEU A 313 -0.31 6.15 14.64
N LYS A 314 0.71 5.77 15.42
CA LYS A 314 0.57 5.50 16.85
C LYS A 314 0.78 6.79 17.63
N VAL A 315 -0.11 7.06 18.57
CA VAL A 315 -0.08 8.26 19.40
C VAL A 315 -0.27 7.92 20.88
N PRO A 316 0.23 8.70 21.82
CA PRO A 316 -0.13 8.58 23.23
C PRO A 316 -1.63 8.79 23.46
N SER A 317 -2.17 8.16 24.48
CA SER A 317 -3.54 8.44 24.94
C SER A 317 -3.68 9.92 25.32
N GLY A 318 -4.83 10.52 24.99
CA GLY A 318 -5.07 11.95 25.17
C GLY A 318 -4.54 12.84 24.04
N THR A 319 -3.93 12.29 23.01
CA THR A 319 -3.58 13.04 21.79
C THR A 319 -4.85 13.55 21.11
N PRO A 320 -4.87 14.78 20.56
CA PRO A 320 -6.01 15.32 19.82
C PRO A 320 -6.58 14.33 18.79
N ASP A 321 -7.87 14.44 18.55
CA ASP A 321 -8.56 13.57 17.61
C ASP A 321 -8.16 13.81 16.17
N GLU A 322 -7.60 14.97 15.86
CA GLU A 322 -7.18 15.41 14.54
C GLU A 322 -5.75 15.98 14.59
N LEU A 323 -4.91 15.50 13.71
CA LEU A 323 -3.52 15.91 13.54
C LEU A 323 -3.29 16.29 12.07
N PRO A 324 -3.50 17.55 11.67
CA PRO A 324 -3.29 17.99 10.29
C PRO A 324 -1.88 17.73 9.80
N LEU A 325 -1.72 17.40 8.51
CA LEU A 325 -0.42 17.31 7.87
C LEU A 325 0.17 18.69 7.67
N ILE A 326 1.47 18.82 7.90
CA ILE A 326 2.27 19.99 7.57
C ILE A 326 3.62 19.53 7.03
N THR A 327 4.12 20.15 5.98
CA THR A 327 5.47 19.84 5.51
C THR A 327 6.54 20.34 6.50
N ALA A 328 7.70 19.68 6.51
CA ALA A 328 8.82 20.10 7.36
C ALA A 328 9.26 21.55 7.07
N GLU A 329 9.19 21.96 5.81
CA GLU A 329 9.48 23.34 5.40
C GLU A 329 8.48 24.34 5.98
N GLU A 330 7.18 24.05 5.87
CA GLU A 330 6.11 24.90 6.43
C GLU A 330 6.20 24.94 7.97
N TYR A 331 6.48 23.80 8.60
CA TYR A 331 6.67 23.73 10.05
C TYR A 331 7.87 24.55 10.51
N ALA A 332 9.02 24.41 9.85
CA ALA A 332 10.23 25.19 10.15
C ALA A 332 10.05 26.70 9.92
N ALA A 333 9.23 27.06 8.93
CA ALA A 333 8.90 28.46 8.67
C ALA A 333 7.92 29.05 9.71
N GLY A 334 7.39 28.25 10.63
CA GLY A 334 6.38 28.68 11.61
C GLY A 334 5.04 29.02 10.96
N ILE A 335 4.74 28.43 9.80
CA ILE A 335 3.53 28.68 9.04
C ILE A 335 2.41 27.82 9.62
N SER A 336 1.55 28.44 10.41
CA SER A 336 0.23 27.88 10.67
C SER A 336 -0.67 28.26 9.49
N SER A 337 -1.43 27.31 8.92
CA SER A 337 -2.50 27.68 7.98
C SER A 337 -3.46 28.62 8.71
N VAL A 338 -3.63 29.81 8.18
CA VAL A 338 -4.59 30.75 8.73
C VAL A 338 -5.95 30.41 8.14
N THR A 339 -6.80 29.77 8.93
CA THR A 339 -8.24 29.78 8.64
C THR A 339 -8.68 31.24 8.77
N ILE A 340 -9.10 31.83 7.67
CA ILE A 340 -9.65 33.18 7.68
C ILE A 340 -11.05 33.07 8.24
N ASP A 341 -11.22 33.34 9.53
CA ASP A 341 -12.53 33.68 10.04
C ASP A 341 -12.96 34.95 9.32
N GLY A 342 -13.99 34.87 8.46
CA GLY A 342 -14.41 35.92 7.56
C GLY A 342 -14.84 37.28 8.24
N ASN A 343 -14.68 37.40 9.53
CA ASN A 343 -15.02 38.57 10.33
C ASN A 343 -13.81 39.28 10.96
N VAL A 344 -12.59 38.82 10.73
CA VAL A 344 -11.42 39.51 11.33
C VAL A 344 -10.73 40.34 10.27
N THR A 345 -10.87 41.66 10.41
CA THR A 345 -10.10 42.65 9.64
C THR A 345 -8.83 43.01 10.38
N SER A 346 -7.66 42.81 9.77
CA SER A 346 -6.39 43.30 10.30
C SER A 346 -5.41 43.69 9.19
N ASP A 347 -4.43 44.49 9.53
CA ASP A 347 -3.42 44.89 8.57
C ASP A 347 -2.52 43.70 8.20
N ILE A 348 -2.16 43.61 6.92
CA ILE A 348 -1.15 42.68 6.42
C ILE A 348 0.16 43.46 6.31
N THR A 349 1.21 42.97 6.96
CA THR A 349 2.55 43.57 6.94
C THR A 349 3.58 42.60 6.38
N THR A 350 4.67 43.15 5.86
CA THR A 350 5.88 42.37 5.56
C THR A 350 6.54 41.91 6.86
N LEU A 351 7.50 40.99 6.78
CA LEU A 351 8.33 40.60 7.93
C LEU A 351 9.12 41.77 8.54
N SER A 352 9.40 42.82 7.75
CA SER A 352 10.05 44.05 8.20
C SER A 352 9.08 45.05 8.85
N GLY A 353 7.79 44.69 8.99
CA GLY A 353 6.76 45.54 9.61
C GLY A 353 6.11 46.56 8.67
N THR A 354 6.44 46.58 7.38
CA THR A 354 5.79 47.49 6.42
C THR A 354 4.38 47.00 6.09
N THR A 355 3.37 47.83 6.30
CA THR A 355 1.99 47.50 5.97
C THR A 355 1.80 47.50 4.46
N VAL A 356 1.39 46.34 3.91
CA VAL A 356 1.11 46.16 2.48
C VAL A 356 -0.39 46.21 2.18
N ARG A 357 -1.24 45.97 3.16
CA ARG A 357 -2.70 46.13 3.07
C ARG A 357 -3.28 46.46 4.46
N LYS A 358 -4.13 47.43 4.51
CA LYS A 358 -4.87 47.80 5.73
C LYS A 358 -6.24 47.14 5.77
N ASN A 359 -6.69 46.74 6.96
CA ASN A 359 -8.01 46.18 7.21
C ASN A 359 -8.35 45.03 6.23
N ALA A 360 -7.40 44.17 5.97
CA ALA A 360 -7.54 43.09 5.03
C ALA A 360 -8.53 41.99 5.53
N THR A 361 -9.38 41.53 4.65
CA THR A 361 -10.29 40.40 4.84
C THR A 361 -9.89 39.19 3.99
N SER A 362 -8.91 39.36 3.08
CA SER A 362 -8.35 38.32 2.23
C SER A 362 -6.91 38.60 1.83
N THR A 363 -6.21 37.59 1.31
CA THR A 363 -4.87 37.72 0.72
C THR A 363 -4.89 37.92 -0.78
N GLU A 364 -6.07 37.99 -1.41
CA GLU A 364 -6.23 38.06 -2.86
C GLU A 364 -5.54 39.32 -3.42
N GLY A 365 -4.76 39.16 -4.49
CA GLY A 365 -4.00 40.23 -5.14
C GLY A 365 -2.71 40.68 -4.43
N LEU A 366 -2.28 39.99 -3.38
CA LEU A 366 -0.91 40.14 -2.86
C LEU A 366 0.07 39.42 -3.77
N ARG A 367 1.29 39.95 -3.88
CA ARG A 367 2.38 39.25 -4.56
C ARG A 367 2.78 38.01 -3.76
N PRO A 368 3.26 36.95 -4.42
CA PRO A 368 3.86 35.83 -3.70
C PRO A 368 4.91 36.29 -2.69
N GLY A 369 4.81 35.83 -1.46
CA GLY A 369 5.71 36.28 -0.40
C GLY A 369 5.23 35.89 1.00
N VAL A 370 6.05 36.21 2.00
CA VAL A 370 5.76 35.97 3.41
C VAL A 370 5.32 37.29 4.09
N TYR A 371 4.20 37.23 4.79
CA TYR A 371 3.58 38.37 5.43
C TYR A 371 3.17 38.05 6.86
N ILE A 372 2.88 39.08 7.64
CA ILE A 372 2.22 38.95 8.94
C ILE A 372 0.79 39.47 8.79
N TRP A 373 -0.18 38.67 9.15
CA TRP A 373 -1.59 39.00 9.18
C TRP A 373 -2.23 38.47 10.46
N ASN A 374 -2.94 39.33 11.17
CA ASN A 374 -3.53 39.00 12.46
C ASN A 374 -2.51 38.39 13.45
N LYS A 375 -1.31 38.99 13.54
CA LYS A 375 -0.17 38.51 14.34
C LYS A 375 0.35 37.13 13.95
N LYS A 376 -0.11 36.53 12.86
CA LYS A 376 0.34 35.22 12.33
C LYS A 376 1.13 35.45 11.05
N LYS A 377 2.15 34.62 10.87
CA LYS A 377 2.94 34.56 9.64
C LYS A 377 2.14 33.76 8.56
N ILE A 378 1.95 34.36 7.39
CA ILE A 378 1.24 33.77 6.25
C ILE A 378 2.15 33.75 5.02
N VAL A 379 1.93 32.78 4.14
CA VAL A 379 2.57 32.72 2.82
C VAL A 379 1.51 32.86 1.74
N VAL A 380 1.75 33.81 0.85
CA VAL A 380 0.97 33.98 -0.38
C VAL A 380 1.78 33.32 -1.50
N LYS A 381 1.18 32.35 -2.17
CA LYS A 381 1.79 31.61 -3.29
C LYS A 381 1.44 32.25 -4.62
#